data_2b9dd62842c1ef71a5d117fee4cfb52d
#
_entry.id   2b9dd62842c1ef71a5d117fee4cfb52d
#
_cell.length_a   1.000
_cell.length_b   1.000
_cell.length_c   1.000
_cell.angle_alpha   90.00
_cell.angle_beta   90.00
_cell.angle_gamma   90.00
#
_symmetry.space_group_name_H-M   'P 1'
#
loop_
_entity.id
_entity.type
_entity.pdbx_description
1 polymer ?
#
loop_
_entity_poly.entity_id
_entity_poly.type
_entity_poly.pdbx_seq_one_letter_code
_entity_poly.pdbx_strand_id
1 'polypeptide(L)'
;MSSPLREAAGRYRSWPNLYYYAIGKIALDPAYPAVAKALRDSKRPLLDLGCGMGLLATYLRASGHRAPILGLDVDQQKIDVAQKVLSGNEERFRAGDAIDFPDHFGDVVMLDVLHYFDDEDQQRLLKKIAASIAPHGVALIRLALNESNWRFTATRMEEWFVHFSRWIPVQGWNFPKREEVLMPFTGLDIESDVRPMWGLTPFNSHLFTFRRGG
;
A
#
# COMPACT_ATOMS: atom_id res chain seq x y z
N MET A 1 4.83 -21.95 16.22
CA MET A 1 4.75 -21.21 14.95
C MET A 1 5.35 -19.81 15.16
N SER A 2 6.28 -19.39 14.32
CA SER A 2 6.82 -18.02 14.37
C SER A 2 5.71 -17.02 14.04
N SER A 3 5.69 -15.86 14.69
CA SER A 3 4.70 -14.82 14.32
C SER A 3 5.01 -14.29 12.91
N PRO A 4 3.99 -13.96 12.09
CA PRO A 4 4.20 -13.40 10.74
C PRO A 4 5.17 -12.21 10.72
N LEU A 5 5.15 -11.39 11.77
CA LEU A 5 6.07 -10.26 11.96
C LEU A 5 7.53 -10.73 11.98
N ARG A 6 7.86 -11.71 12.82
CA ARG A 6 9.25 -12.20 12.96
C ARG A 6 9.75 -12.87 11.70
N GLU A 7 8.89 -13.60 11.02
CA GLU A 7 9.21 -14.27 9.76
C GLU A 7 9.47 -13.24 8.65
N ALA A 8 8.55 -12.27 8.48
CA ALA A 8 8.68 -11.20 7.48
C ALA A 8 9.94 -10.36 7.73
N ALA A 9 10.11 -9.83 8.93
CA ALA A 9 11.28 -9.03 9.29
C ALA A 9 12.58 -9.82 9.16
N GLY A 10 12.55 -11.12 9.45
CA GLY A 10 13.71 -12.01 9.36
C GLY A 10 14.36 -12.06 7.98
N ARG A 11 13.61 -11.77 6.91
CA ARG A 11 14.13 -11.70 5.54
C ARG A 11 15.09 -10.54 5.30
N TYR A 12 15.04 -9.51 6.16
CA TYR A 12 15.89 -8.31 6.08
C TYR A 12 17.14 -8.37 6.96
N ARG A 13 17.47 -9.51 7.60
CA ARG A 13 18.59 -9.64 8.56
C ARG A 13 19.95 -9.25 7.97
N SER A 14 20.17 -9.41 6.66
CA SER A 14 21.40 -8.98 5.99
C SER A 14 21.57 -7.46 5.95
N TRP A 15 20.54 -6.69 6.29
CA TRP A 15 20.54 -5.23 6.36
C TRP A 15 20.00 -4.81 7.74
N PRO A 16 20.88 -4.60 8.75
CA PRO A 16 20.44 -4.33 10.12
C PRO A 16 19.44 -3.18 10.25
N ASN A 17 19.66 -2.07 9.56
CA ASN A 17 18.75 -0.92 9.58
C ASN A 17 17.35 -1.28 9.02
N LEU A 18 17.29 -2.03 7.93
CA LEU A 18 16.03 -2.47 7.33
C LEU A 18 15.33 -3.51 8.21
N TYR A 19 16.09 -4.37 8.88
CA TYR A 19 15.53 -5.33 9.82
C TYR A 19 14.79 -4.67 10.99
N TYR A 20 15.43 -3.70 11.66
CA TYR A 20 14.78 -2.97 12.74
C TYR A 20 13.63 -2.08 12.26
N TYR A 21 13.78 -1.47 11.09
CA TYR A 21 12.68 -0.75 10.44
C TYR A 21 11.48 -1.68 10.17
N ALA A 22 11.71 -2.88 9.60
CA ALA A 22 10.66 -3.86 9.32
C ALA A 22 9.93 -4.30 10.60
N ILE A 23 10.67 -4.57 11.69
CA ILE A 23 10.06 -4.89 12.98
C ILE A 23 9.16 -3.75 13.45
N GLY A 24 9.68 -2.53 13.51
CA GLY A 24 8.93 -1.36 13.98
C GLY A 24 7.71 -1.08 13.11
N LYS A 25 7.89 -1.07 11.78
CA LYS A 25 6.80 -0.78 10.83
C LYS A 25 5.67 -1.81 10.94
N ILE A 26 5.97 -3.11 10.90
CA ILE A 26 4.95 -4.16 10.99
C ILE A 26 4.27 -4.19 12.37
N ALA A 27 5.03 -3.94 13.44
CA ALA A 27 4.49 -3.99 14.80
C ALA A 27 3.53 -2.82 15.11
N LEU A 28 3.81 -1.64 14.57
CA LEU A 28 3.09 -0.41 14.90
C LEU A 28 2.00 -0.05 13.89
N ASP A 29 2.10 -0.58 12.66
CA ASP A 29 1.21 -0.21 11.56
C ASP A 29 0.07 -1.22 11.40
N PRO A 30 -1.18 -0.84 11.74
CA PRO A 30 -2.35 -1.71 11.66
C PRO A 30 -2.75 -2.10 10.23
N ALA A 31 -2.18 -1.47 9.19
CA ALA A 31 -2.50 -1.80 7.81
C ALA A 31 -2.04 -3.21 7.44
N TYR A 32 -0.87 -3.67 7.92
CA TYR A 32 -0.35 -5.00 7.58
C TYR A 32 -1.32 -6.13 7.97
N PRO A 33 -1.75 -6.25 9.23
CA PRO A 33 -2.73 -7.28 9.60
C PRO A 33 -4.10 -7.07 8.95
N ALA A 34 -4.53 -5.83 8.70
CA ALA A 34 -5.79 -5.54 8.03
C ALA A 34 -5.79 -6.03 6.57
N VAL A 35 -4.73 -5.73 5.81
CA VAL A 35 -4.54 -6.20 4.43
C VAL A 35 -4.44 -7.72 4.39
N ALA A 36 -3.63 -8.34 5.26
CA ALA A 36 -3.52 -9.79 5.32
C ALA A 36 -4.86 -10.48 5.64
N LYS A 37 -5.68 -9.88 6.50
CA LYS A 37 -7.03 -10.38 6.80
C LYS A 37 -7.94 -10.27 5.58
N ALA A 38 -7.90 -9.14 4.86
CA ALA A 38 -8.75 -8.91 3.69
C ALA A 38 -8.41 -9.84 2.52
N LEU A 39 -7.12 -10.20 2.37
CA LEU A 39 -6.60 -11.05 1.30
C LEU A 39 -6.42 -12.52 1.68
N ARG A 40 -6.87 -12.94 2.89
CA ARG A 40 -6.61 -14.28 3.44
C ARG A 40 -6.96 -15.41 2.49
N ASP A 41 -8.14 -15.34 1.90
CA ASP A 41 -8.72 -16.39 1.08
C ASP A 41 -8.61 -16.07 -0.43
N SER A 42 -7.98 -14.95 -0.77
CA SER A 42 -7.80 -14.57 -2.17
C SER A 42 -6.76 -15.43 -2.86
N LYS A 43 -7.12 -15.91 -4.03
CA LYS A 43 -6.24 -16.61 -4.98
C LYS A 43 -5.94 -15.77 -6.22
N ARG A 44 -6.44 -14.51 -6.25
CA ARG A 44 -6.26 -13.60 -7.38
C ARG A 44 -4.87 -12.99 -7.35
N PRO A 45 -4.31 -12.68 -8.53
CA PRO A 45 -3.08 -11.90 -8.58
C PRO A 45 -3.24 -10.59 -7.80
N LEU A 46 -2.23 -10.24 -7.04
CA LEU A 46 -2.17 -8.99 -6.27
C LEU A 46 -1.24 -8.00 -6.95
N LEU A 47 -1.71 -6.78 -7.15
CA LEU A 47 -0.89 -5.63 -7.51
C LEU A 47 -0.64 -4.77 -6.26
N ASP A 48 0.64 -4.54 -5.92
CA ASP A 48 1.09 -3.71 -4.80
C ASP A 48 1.75 -2.43 -5.35
N LEU A 49 0.99 -1.33 -5.36
CA LEU A 49 1.42 -0.02 -5.87
C LEU A 49 2.15 0.75 -4.76
N GLY A 50 3.41 1.11 -5.01
CA GLY A 50 4.30 1.68 -4.02
C GLY A 50 4.82 0.62 -3.05
N CYS A 51 5.20 -0.55 -3.56
CA CYS A 51 5.58 -1.71 -2.76
C CYS A 51 6.87 -1.51 -1.93
N GLY A 52 7.64 -0.44 -2.20
CA GLY A 52 8.91 -0.18 -1.55
C GLY A 52 9.86 -1.38 -1.63
N MET A 53 10.46 -1.73 -0.52
CA MET A 53 11.36 -2.88 -0.42
C MET A 53 10.63 -4.24 -0.24
N GLY A 54 9.32 -4.31 -0.58
CA GLY A 54 8.54 -5.55 -0.55
C GLY A 54 8.08 -5.95 0.86
N LEU A 55 7.98 -5.02 1.81
CA LEU A 55 7.66 -5.35 3.20
C LEU A 55 6.24 -5.92 3.34
N LEU A 56 5.24 -5.37 2.63
CA LEU A 56 3.89 -5.92 2.63
C LEU A 56 3.88 -7.34 2.05
N ALA A 57 4.54 -7.56 0.92
CA ALA A 57 4.62 -8.87 0.29
C ALA A 57 5.27 -9.92 1.22
N THR A 58 6.37 -9.57 1.93
CA THR A 58 6.99 -10.48 2.92
C THR A 58 6.04 -10.82 4.05
N TYR A 59 5.27 -9.84 4.55
CA TYR A 59 4.29 -10.06 5.61
C TYR A 59 3.12 -10.92 5.13
N LEU A 60 2.61 -10.69 3.93
CA LEU A 60 1.55 -11.49 3.31
C LEU A 60 1.99 -12.95 3.15
N ARG A 61 3.22 -13.19 2.69
CA ARG A 61 3.78 -14.57 2.59
C ARG A 61 3.89 -15.25 3.95
N ALA A 62 4.38 -14.54 4.95
CA ALA A 62 4.45 -15.03 6.33
C ALA A 62 3.05 -15.27 6.93
N SER A 63 2.03 -14.55 6.46
CA SER A 63 0.63 -14.71 6.87
C SER A 63 -0.13 -15.79 6.07
N GLY A 64 0.52 -16.47 5.13
CA GLY A 64 -0.06 -17.57 4.37
C GLY A 64 -0.64 -17.22 3.00
N HIS A 65 -0.56 -15.97 2.55
CA HIS A 65 -1.00 -15.60 1.20
C HIS A 65 -0.09 -16.25 0.15
N ARG A 66 -0.67 -16.86 -0.89
CA ARG A 66 0.05 -17.65 -1.91
C ARG A 66 -0.18 -17.18 -3.35
N ALA A 67 -1.15 -16.30 -3.60
CA ALA A 67 -1.41 -15.78 -4.93
C ALA A 67 -0.21 -14.96 -5.46
N PRO A 68 -0.02 -14.87 -6.79
CA PRO A 68 1.06 -14.06 -7.39
C PRO A 68 1.00 -12.60 -6.93
N ILE A 69 2.16 -11.99 -6.70
CA ILE A 69 2.28 -10.57 -6.32
C ILE A 69 3.15 -9.85 -7.37
N LEU A 70 2.60 -8.79 -7.93
CA LEU A 70 3.36 -7.79 -8.70
C LEU A 70 3.50 -6.53 -7.87
N GLY A 71 4.72 -6.17 -7.49
CA GLY A 71 5.02 -4.93 -6.78
C GLY A 71 5.65 -3.90 -7.72
N LEU A 72 5.19 -2.65 -7.64
CA LEU A 72 5.75 -1.50 -8.35
C LEU A 72 6.17 -0.43 -7.36
N ASP A 73 7.35 0.17 -7.57
CA ASP A 73 7.83 1.35 -6.85
C ASP A 73 8.75 2.15 -7.77
N VAL A 74 8.77 3.47 -7.63
CA VAL A 74 9.65 4.33 -8.44
C VAL A 74 11.12 4.20 -8.08
N ASP A 75 11.41 3.74 -6.86
CA ASP A 75 12.76 3.64 -6.31
C ASP A 75 13.40 2.28 -6.65
N GLN A 76 14.30 2.28 -7.63
CA GLN A 76 15.02 1.07 -8.06
C GLN A 76 15.81 0.42 -6.91
N GLN A 77 16.37 1.20 -5.97
CA GLN A 77 17.13 0.62 -4.85
C GLN A 77 16.24 -0.18 -3.91
N LYS A 78 15.00 0.28 -3.67
CA LYS A 78 14.01 -0.47 -2.91
C LYS A 78 13.57 -1.74 -3.64
N ILE A 79 13.37 -1.66 -4.95
CA ILE A 79 13.06 -2.81 -5.80
C ILE A 79 14.18 -3.86 -5.76
N ASP A 80 15.43 -3.45 -5.81
CA ASP A 80 16.58 -4.37 -5.71
C ASP A 80 16.59 -5.13 -4.36
N VAL A 81 16.17 -4.47 -3.27
CA VAL A 81 15.99 -5.12 -1.98
C VAL A 81 14.80 -6.09 -2.01
N ALA A 82 13.64 -5.65 -2.54
CA ALA A 82 12.44 -6.48 -2.64
C ALA A 82 12.71 -7.79 -3.41
N GLN A 83 13.42 -7.71 -4.53
CA GLN A 83 13.83 -8.87 -5.33
C GLN A 83 14.77 -9.82 -4.58
N LYS A 84 15.65 -9.29 -3.71
CA LYS A 84 16.57 -10.11 -2.90
C LYS A 84 15.87 -10.82 -1.74
N VAL A 85 14.90 -10.15 -1.08
CA VAL A 85 14.20 -10.72 0.08
C VAL A 85 13.09 -11.70 -0.32
N LEU A 86 12.55 -11.54 -1.54
CA LEU A 86 11.52 -12.40 -2.12
C LEU A 86 11.96 -12.83 -3.54
N SER A 87 12.75 -13.89 -3.60
CA SER A 87 13.29 -14.45 -4.86
C SER A 87 12.47 -15.63 -5.40
N GLY A 88 11.19 -15.73 -5.03
CA GLY A 88 10.27 -16.77 -5.50
C GLY A 88 9.80 -16.54 -6.94
N ASN A 89 9.11 -17.54 -7.50
CA ASN A 89 8.54 -17.46 -8.86
C ASN A 89 7.20 -16.69 -8.88
N GLU A 90 6.56 -16.54 -7.72
CA GLU A 90 5.23 -15.95 -7.57
C GLU A 90 5.29 -14.43 -7.26
N GLU A 91 6.48 -13.89 -7.01
CA GLU A 91 6.69 -12.47 -6.76
C GLU A 91 7.48 -11.85 -7.91
N ARG A 92 7.01 -10.69 -8.38
CA ARG A 92 7.69 -9.86 -9.36
C ARG A 92 7.71 -8.42 -8.87
N PHE A 93 8.89 -7.83 -8.80
CA PHE A 93 9.06 -6.43 -8.43
C PHE A 93 9.71 -5.67 -9.58
N ARG A 94 9.17 -4.49 -9.91
CA ARG A 94 9.65 -3.66 -11.00
C ARG A 94 9.70 -2.21 -10.56
N ALA A 95 10.77 -1.51 -10.97
CA ALA A 95 10.77 -0.07 -10.91
C ALA A 95 9.80 0.49 -11.96
N GLY A 96 8.97 1.44 -11.54
CA GLY A 96 8.00 2.09 -12.41
C GLY A 96 7.06 2.99 -11.64
N ASP A 97 6.44 3.92 -12.36
CA ASP A 97 5.43 4.79 -11.79
C ASP A 97 4.12 4.03 -11.59
N ALA A 98 3.48 4.25 -10.42
CA ALA A 98 2.20 3.63 -10.11
C ALA A 98 1.09 4.04 -11.09
N ILE A 99 1.20 5.19 -11.74
CA ILE A 99 0.20 5.65 -12.72
C ILE A 99 0.22 4.83 -14.00
N ASP A 100 1.40 4.30 -14.36
CA ASP A 100 1.65 3.54 -15.59
C ASP A 100 1.68 2.03 -15.35
N PHE A 101 1.05 1.56 -14.26
CA PHE A 101 1.02 0.13 -13.99
C PHE A 101 0.44 -0.68 -15.17
N PRO A 102 0.98 -1.88 -15.44
CA PRO A 102 0.52 -2.71 -16.56
C PRO A 102 -0.92 -3.18 -16.36
N ASP A 103 -1.55 -3.65 -17.42
CA ASP A 103 -2.87 -4.26 -17.34
C ASP A 103 -2.91 -5.31 -16.23
N HIS A 104 -3.84 -5.14 -15.32
CA HIS A 104 -4.03 -5.99 -14.16
C HIS A 104 -5.51 -6.32 -13.99
N PHE A 105 -5.77 -7.56 -13.58
CA PHE A 105 -7.12 -8.02 -13.26
C PHE A 105 -7.05 -8.94 -12.06
N GLY A 106 -7.29 -8.38 -10.88
CA GLY A 106 -7.08 -9.09 -9.61
C GLY A 106 -7.43 -8.25 -8.39
N ASP A 107 -6.65 -8.44 -7.34
CA ASP A 107 -6.69 -7.58 -6.15
C ASP A 107 -5.65 -6.46 -6.27
N VAL A 108 -5.91 -5.33 -5.64
CA VAL A 108 -5.00 -4.17 -5.65
C VAL A 108 -4.75 -3.68 -4.23
N VAL A 109 -3.51 -3.35 -3.90
CA VAL A 109 -3.15 -2.65 -2.66
C VAL A 109 -2.32 -1.41 -3.00
N MET A 110 -2.62 -0.29 -2.34
CA MET A 110 -1.85 0.94 -2.41
C MET A 110 -1.80 1.57 -1.02
N LEU A 111 -0.63 1.62 -0.40
CA LEU A 111 -0.46 2.14 0.95
C LEU A 111 0.42 3.40 0.94
N ASP A 112 -0.18 4.55 1.28
CA ASP A 112 0.50 5.84 1.43
C ASP A 112 1.24 6.32 0.16
N VAL A 113 0.60 6.19 -1.00
CA VAL A 113 1.18 6.55 -2.30
C VAL A 113 0.40 7.66 -2.99
N LEU A 114 -0.93 7.68 -2.86
CA LEU A 114 -1.80 8.55 -3.66
C LEU A 114 -1.47 10.05 -3.50
N HIS A 115 -1.05 10.48 -2.33
CA HIS A 115 -0.74 11.89 -2.04
C HIS A 115 0.51 12.44 -2.76
N TYR A 116 1.25 11.60 -3.48
CA TYR A 116 2.39 12.04 -4.32
C TYR A 116 1.96 12.52 -5.71
N PHE A 117 0.69 12.34 -6.08
CA PHE A 117 0.14 12.73 -7.37
C PHE A 117 -0.70 14.01 -7.25
N ASP A 118 -0.82 14.77 -8.34
CA ASP A 118 -1.78 15.86 -8.44
C ASP A 118 -3.23 15.34 -8.57
N ASP A 119 -4.21 16.25 -8.55
CA ASP A 119 -5.63 15.88 -8.55
C ASP A 119 -6.02 15.08 -9.81
N GLU A 120 -5.48 15.44 -10.97
CA GLU A 120 -5.80 14.78 -12.24
C GLU A 120 -5.24 13.35 -12.25
N ASP A 121 -3.98 13.20 -11.87
CA ASP A 121 -3.30 11.91 -11.80
C ASP A 121 -3.89 11.01 -10.70
N GLN A 122 -4.30 11.56 -9.55
CA GLN A 122 -5.04 10.82 -8.52
C GLN A 122 -6.32 10.22 -9.10
N GLN A 123 -7.12 11.03 -9.81
CA GLN A 123 -8.38 10.57 -10.40
C GLN A 123 -8.14 9.54 -11.51
N ARG A 124 -7.10 9.72 -12.34
CA ARG A 124 -6.71 8.77 -13.38
C ARG A 124 -6.29 7.42 -12.77
N LEU A 125 -5.45 7.45 -11.74
CA LEU A 125 -4.97 6.27 -11.04
C LEU A 125 -6.11 5.50 -10.37
N LEU A 126 -6.99 6.20 -9.64
CA LEU A 126 -8.13 5.59 -8.96
C LEU A 126 -9.13 4.96 -9.93
N LYS A 127 -9.40 5.59 -11.09
CA LYS A 127 -10.24 5.01 -12.15
C LYS A 127 -9.61 3.74 -12.72
N LYS A 128 -8.30 3.76 -12.95
CA LYS A 128 -7.56 2.59 -13.45
C LYS A 128 -7.57 1.45 -12.43
N ILE A 129 -7.41 1.75 -11.14
CA ILE A 129 -7.55 0.77 -10.05
C ILE A 129 -8.97 0.18 -10.04
N ALA A 130 -10.01 1.01 -10.13
CA ALA A 130 -11.40 0.54 -10.13
C ALA A 130 -11.69 -0.45 -11.29
N ALA A 131 -11.13 -0.18 -12.47
CA ALA A 131 -11.23 -1.06 -13.64
C ALA A 131 -10.45 -2.39 -13.47
N SER A 132 -9.41 -2.39 -12.64
CA SER A 132 -8.50 -3.52 -12.44
C SER A 132 -9.00 -4.53 -11.41
N ILE A 133 -10.01 -4.19 -10.61
CA ILE A 133 -10.56 -5.11 -9.60
C ILE A 133 -11.33 -6.23 -10.33
N ALA A 134 -10.90 -7.47 -10.15
CA ALA A 134 -11.59 -8.63 -10.71
C ALA A 134 -12.95 -8.87 -10.01
N PRO A 135 -13.90 -9.62 -10.60
CA PRO A 135 -15.10 -10.09 -9.91
C PRO A 135 -14.75 -10.75 -8.58
N HIS A 136 -15.47 -10.39 -7.52
CA HIS A 136 -15.19 -10.77 -6.13
C HIS A 136 -13.79 -10.34 -5.62
N GLY A 137 -13.08 -9.47 -6.34
CA GLY A 137 -11.79 -8.90 -5.96
C GLY A 137 -11.93 -7.73 -5.01
N VAL A 138 -10.78 -7.27 -4.49
CA VAL A 138 -10.72 -6.14 -3.57
C VAL A 138 -9.59 -5.18 -3.92
N ALA A 139 -9.87 -3.86 -3.83
CA ALA A 139 -8.81 -2.87 -3.72
C ALA A 139 -8.76 -2.32 -2.29
N LEU A 140 -7.55 -2.21 -1.76
CA LEU A 140 -7.24 -1.71 -0.42
C LEU A 140 -6.33 -0.49 -0.56
N ILE A 141 -6.87 0.70 -0.30
CA ILE A 141 -6.15 1.95 -0.46
C ILE A 141 -6.03 2.62 0.90
N ARG A 142 -4.81 2.82 1.39
CA ARG A 142 -4.55 3.60 2.59
C ARG A 142 -3.93 4.93 2.23
N LEU A 143 -4.43 5.98 2.85
CA LEU A 143 -3.89 7.33 2.73
C LEU A 143 -4.33 8.21 3.91
N ALA A 144 -3.64 9.33 4.11
CA ALA A 144 -4.12 10.40 4.97
C ALA A 144 -5.13 11.26 4.21
N LEU A 145 -6.22 11.64 4.89
CA LEU A 145 -7.26 12.51 4.33
C LEU A 145 -7.02 13.98 4.71
N ASN A 146 -7.34 14.88 3.78
CA ASN A 146 -7.40 16.31 4.05
C ASN A 146 -8.65 16.64 4.87
N GLU A 147 -8.53 16.48 6.18
CA GLU A 147 -9.59 16.79 7.16
C GLU A 147 -9.06 17.79 8.18
N SER A 148 -9.91 18.75 8.57
CA SER A 148 -9.56 19.78 9.57
C SER A 148 -9.54 19.18 10.98
N ASN A 149 -8.54 18.35 11.28
CA ASN A 149 -8.32 17.78 12.61
C ASN A 149 -6.83 17.83 13.00
N TRP A 150 -6.55 17.72 14.32
CA TRP A 150 -5.18 17.77 14.84
C TRP A 150 -4.28 16.64 14.30
N ARG A 151 -4.86 15.49 13.95
CA ARG A 151 -4.14 14.36 13.35
C ARG A 151 -3.61 14.68 11.96
N PHE A 152 -4.37 15.44 11.18
CA PHE A 152 -3.90 15.90 9.88
C PHE A 152 -2.71 16.87 10.01
N THR A 153 -2.74 17.74 11.02
CA THR A 153 -1.59 18.61 11.32
C THR A 153 -0.35 17.79 11.70
N ALA A 154 -0.52 16.74 12.51
CA ALA A 154 0.59 15.83 12.86
C ALA A 154 1.14 15.07 11.64
N THR A 155 0.26 14.60 10.74
CA THR A 155 0.64 13.96 9.47
C THR A 155 1.50 14.91 8.62
N ARG A 156 1.07 16.16 8.46
CA ARG A 156 1.84 17.16 7.70
C ARG A 156 3.21 17.46 8.29
N MET A 157 3.34 17.44 9.61
CA MET A 157 4.63 17.65 10.28
C MET A 157 5.59 16.48 10.06
N GLU A 158 5.09 15.23 10.09
CA GLU A 158 5.91 14.05 9.81
C GLU A 158 6.41 14.06 8.36
N GLU A 159 5.53 14.27 7.42
CA GLU A 159 5.86 14.33 6.00
C GLU A 159 6.90 15.42 5.72
N TRP A 160 6.78 16.59 6.36
CA TRP A 160 7.80 17.65 6.28
C TRP A 160 9.16 17.15 6.79
N PHE A 161 9.20 16.37 7.87
CA PHE A 161 10.43 15.81 8.43
C PHE A 161 11.05 14.74 7.52
N VAL A 162 10.22 13.87 6.94
CA VAL A 162 10.65 12.84 5.95
C VAL A 162 11.22 13.49 4.69
N HIS A 163 10.59 14.55 4.19
CA HIS A 163 11.09 15.31 3.04
C HIS A 163 12.44 16.00 3.33
N PHE A 164 12.58 16.61 4.51
CA PHE A 164 13.83 17.24 4.92
C PHE A 164 15.01 16.23 4.97
N SER A 165 14.73 14.96 5.25
CA SER A 165 15.73 13.89 5.25
C SER A 165 16.13 13.37 3.86
N ARG A 166 15.62 13.95 2.77
CA ARG A 166 15.86 13.57 1.36
C ARG A 166 15.56 12.11 1.00
N TRP A 167 14.67 11.47 1.73
CA TRP A 167 14.29 10.07 1.48
C TRP A 167 13.37 9.89 0.27
N ILE A 168 12.64 10.95 -0.15
CA ILE A 168 11.72 10.91 -1.29
C ILE A 168 11.85 12.22 -2.09
N PRO A 169 12.22 12.19 -3.37
CA PRO A 169 12.29 13.38 -4.23
C PRO A 169 10.90 13.65 -4.85
N VAL A 170 9.97 14.26 -4.11
CA VAL A 170 8.65 14.61 -4.64
C VAL A 170 8.34 16.10 -4.46
N GLN A 171 7.72 16.70 -5.46
CA GLN A 171 7.25 18.09 -5.45
C GLN A 171 5.87 18.19 -4.80
N GLY A 172 5.84 18.36 -3.46
CA GLY A 172 4.61 18.64 -2.72
C GLY A 172 3.76 17.41 -2.39
N TRP A 173 2.89 17.56 -1.39
CA TRP A 173 1.93 16.54 -0.99
C TRP A 173 0.52 17.04 -1.24
N ASN A 174 -0.28 16.23 -1.91
CA ASN A 174 -1.66 16.50 -2.24
C ASN A 174 -2.57 15.48 -1.56
N PHE A 175 -3.07 15.82 -0.39
CA PHE A 175 -3.97 14.94 0.36
C PHE A 175 -5.42 15.12 -0.14
N PRO A 176 -6.04 14.06 -0.68
CA PRO A 176 -7.41 14.14 -1.17
C PRO A 176 -8.44 14.21 -0.04
N LYS A 177 -9.62 14.66 -0.37
CA LYS A 177 -10.82 14.50 0.46
C LYS A 177 -11.39 13.10 0.27
N ARG A 178 -12.20 12.66 1.24
CA ARG A 178 -12.86 11.34 1.20
C ARG A 178 -13.69 11.13 -0.07
N GLU A 179 -14.46 12.14 -0.46
CA GLU A 179 -15.34 12.10 -1.63
C GLU A 179 -14.56 11.94 -2.93
N GLU A 180 -13.39 12.55 -3.03
CA GLU A 180 -12.51 12.49 -4.20
C GLU A 180 -11.94 11.07 -4.39
N VAL A 181 -11.71 10.35 -3.29
CA VAL A 181 -11.26 8.95 -3.33
C VAL A 181 -12.41 8.00 -3.68
N LEU A 182 -13.63 8.27 -3.21
CA LEU A 182 -14.79 7.40 -3.43
C LEU A 182 -15.39 7.56 -4.83
N MET A 183 -15.35 8.78 -5.39
CA MET A 183 -16.02 9.13 -6.65
C MET A 183 -15.67 8.20 -7.83
N PRO A 184 -14.42 7.78 -8.08
CA PRO A 184 -14.08 6.89 -9.19
C PRO A 184 -14.70 5.48 -9.11
N PHE A 185 -15.20 5.08 -7.95
CA PHE A 185 -15.82 3.77 -7.72
C PHE A 185 -17.36 3.85 -7.71
N THR A 186 -17.92 5.06 -7.73
CA THR A 186 -19.37 5.28 -7.68
C THR A 186 -20.02 4.85 -8.99
N GLY A 187 -21.18 4.19 -8.90
CA GLY A 187 -21.93 3.70 -10.08
C GLY A 187 -21.38 2.43 -10.70
N LEU A 188 -20.30 1.88 -10.14
CA LEU A 188 -19.81 0.54 -10.46
C LEU A 188 -20.41 -0.47 -9.47
N ASP A 189 -20.37 -1.75 -9.84
CA ASP A 189 -20.73 -2.85 -8.93
C ASP A 189 -19.60 -3.07 -7.90
N ILE A 190 -19.35 -2.04 -7.09
CA ILE A 190 -18.28 -1.99 -6.08
C ILE A 190 -18.85 -1.43 -4.77
N GLU A 191 -18.81 -2.27 -3.74
CA GLU A 191 -19.10 -1.86 -2.36
C GLU A 191 -17.86 -1.21 -1.73
N SER A 192 -18.04 -0.06 -1.07
CA SER A 192 -16.97 0.67 -0.40
C SER A 192 -17.16 0.72 1.10
N ASP A 193 -16.06 0.56 1.85
CA ASP A 193 -15.98 0.74 3.31
C ASP A 193 -14.75 1.59 3.64
N VAL A 194 -14.88 2.51 4.57
CA VAL A 194 -13.79 3.42 4.97
C VAL A 194 -13.61 3.37 6.48
N ARG A 195 -12.42 3.00 6.92
CA ARG A 195 -12.10 2.88 8.35
C ARG A 195 -10.88 3.68 8.73
N PRO A 196 -10.91 4.36 9.89
CA PRO A 196 -9.71 4.95 10.46
C PRO A 196 -8.64 3.87 10.72
N MET A 197 -7.38 4.17 10.40
CA MET A 197 -6.23 3.30 10.60
C MET A 197 -5.19 3.97 11.49
N TRP A 198 -5.62 4.57 12.58
CA TRP A 198 -4.77 5.41 13.40
C TRP A 198 -3.69 4.63 14.18
N GLY A 199 -3.95 3.39 14.59
CA GLY A 199 -3.02 2.58 15.37
C GLY A 199 -2.48 3.34 16.59
N LEU A 200 -1.18 3.18 16.83
CA LEU A 200 -0.43 3.96 17.85
C LEU A 200 0.20 5.25 17.29
N THR A 201 -0.07 5.57 16.04
CA THR A 201 0.47 6.77 15.38
C THR A 201 -0.53 7.93 15.43
N PRO A 202 -0.07 9.18 15.49
CA PRO A 202 -0.96 10.34 15.50
C PRO A 202 -1.55 10.68 14.13
N PHE A 203 -1.25 9.90 13.07
CA PHE A 203 -1.58 10.24 11.70
C PHE A 203 -3.05 10.04 11.36
N ASN A 204 -3.57 10.86 10.42
CA ASN A 204 -4.96 10.82 9.94
C ASN A 204 -5.16 9.79 8.83
N SER A 205 -4.56 8.60 8.96
CA SER A 205 -4.65 7.55 7.95
C SER A 205 -6.01 6.86 7.98
N HIS A 206 -6.54 6.60 6.79
CA HIS A 206 -7.77 5.83 6.57
C HIS A 206 -7.53 4.70 5.57
N LEU A 207 -8.14 3.55 5.81
CA LEU A 207 -8.16 2.43 4.87
C LEU A 207 -9.51 2.42 4.15
N PHE A 208 -9.45 2.58 2.85
CA PHE A 208 -10.55 2.38 1.93
C PHE A 208 -10.51 0.95 1.44
N THR A 209 -11.64 0.27 1.51
CA THR A 209 -11.81 -1.09 1.00
C THR A 209 -12.89 -1.07 -0.06
N PHE A 210 -12.55 -1.44 -1.28
CA PHE A 210 -13.45 -1.51 -2.42
C PHE A 210 -13.60 -2.96 -2.83
N ARG A 211 -14.81 -3.52 -2.74
CA ARG A 211 -15.11 -4.92 -3.08
C ARG A 211 -16.00 -4.97 -4.31
N ARG A 212 -15.54 -5.62 -5.36
CA ARG A 212 -16.34 -5.82 -6.56
C ARG A 212 -17.29 -7.00 -6.37
N GLY A 213 -18.55 -6.85 -6.79
CA GLY A 213 -19.51 -7.93 -6.92
C GLY A 213 -19.08 -9.01 -7.90
N GLY A 214 -19.88 -10.02 -8.11
CA GLY A 214 -19.61 -11.15 -9.01
C GLY A 214 -20.27 -11.02 -10.36
#